data_f565281bcca83d9f1fe9e3b6c988db32
#
_entry.id   f565281bcca83d9f1fe9e3b6c988db32
#
_cell.length_a   1.000
_cell.length_b   1.000
_cell.length_c   1.000
_cell.angle_alpha   90.00
_cell.angle_beta   90.00
_cell.angle_gamma   90.00
#
_symmetry.space_group_name_H-M   'P 1'
#
loop_
_entity.id
_entity.type
_entity.pdbx_description
1 polymer ?
#
loop_
_entity_poly.entity_id
_entity_poly.type
_entity_poly.pdbx_seq_one_letter_code
_entity_poly.pdbx_strand_id
1 'polypeptide(L)'
;LAHLLKYDSAQGKYALADTVEAGEDSITVDGKEIKIYAFPDANNCPWGELKVDVVLECSGFYTSKEKAQAHINAGARKVVISAPAGNDLPTIVYNTNHETLKASDTIISAASCTTNCLAPMADALNKFAPIQSGIMCTIHAYTGDQMTLDGPQRKGDLRRSRAAAVNIVPNSTGAAKAVSYTHLRAHE
;
A
#
# COMPACT_ATOMS: atom_id res chain seq x y z
N LEU A 1 11.32 -11.29 11.50
CA LEU A 1 11.39 -10.59 10.21
C LEU A 1 12.36 -11.28 9.23
N ALA A 2 13.60 -11.57 9.62
CA ALA A 2 14.60 -12.23 8.75
C ALA A 2 14.08 -13.53 8.11
N HIS A 3 13.39 -14.39 8.88
CA HIS A 3 12.77 -15.61 8.34
C HIS A 3 11.73 -15.32 7.25
N LEU A 4 10.86 -14.33 7.47
CA LEU A 4 9.85 -13.93 6.48
C LEU A 4 10.47 -13.31 5.23
N LEU A 5 11.61 -12.63 5.36
CA LEU A 5 12.34 -12.12 4.21
C LEU A 5 12.99 -13.23 3.39
N LYS A 6 13.52 -14.27 4.05
CA LYS A 6 14.12 -15.43 3.36
C LYS A 6 13.10 -16.24 2.56
N TYR A 7 11.92 -16.46 3.14
CA TYR A 7 10.94 -17.42 2.67
C TYR A 7 9.59 -16.74 2.43
N ASP A 8 9.28 -16.53 1.17
CA ASP A 8 8.01 -15.96 0.72
C ASP A 8 7.27 -17.00 -0.12
N SER A 9 6.02 -17.29 0.23
CA SER A 9 5.22 -18.30 -0.47
C SER A 9 4.65 -17.80 -1.79
N ALA A 10 4.47 -16.49 -1.95
CA ALA A 10 3.88 -15.89 -3.15
C ALA A 10 4.94 -15.46 -4.16
N GLN A 11 6.03 -14.84 -3.69
CA GLN A 11 7.11 -14.32 -4.53
C GLN A 11 8.25 -15.32 -4.75
N GLY A 12 8.27 -16.41 -3.98
CA GLY A 12 9.35 -17.38 -3.99
C GLY A 12 10.54 -16.99 -3.11
N LYS A 13 11.60 -17.80 -3.15
CA LYS A 13 12.81 -17.55 -2.35
C LYS A 13 13.46 -16.23 -2.76
N TYR A 14 13.73 -15.37 -1.78
CA TYR A 14 14.47 -14.13 -2.01
C TYR A 14 15.88 -14.40 -2.57
N ALA A 15 16.29 -13.67 -3.60
CA ALA A 15 17.57 -13.93 -4.28
C ALA A 15 18.79 -13.85 -3.35
N LEU A 16 18.74 -12.97 -2.34
CA LEU A 16 19.80 -12.81 -1.33
C LEU A 16 19.49 -13.52 0.00
N ALA A 17 18.59 -14.51 0.00
CA ALA A 17 18.14 -15.19 1.23
C ALA A 17 19.29 -15.77 2.06
N ASP A 18 20.34 -16.25 1.41
CA ASP A 18 21.50 -16.88 2.07
C ASP A 18 22.41 -15.83 2.76
N THR A 19 22.26 -14.53 2.44
CA THR A 19 22.98 -13.42 3.09
C THR A 19 22.17 -12.77 4.22
N VAL A 20 20.90 -13.20 4.42
CA VAL A 20 20.04 -12.60 5.44
C VAL A 20 20.37 -13.18 6.80
N GLU A 21 20.73 -12.32 7.75
CA GLU A 21 21.01 -12.69 9.14
C GLU A 21 20.06 -11.94 10.09
N ALA A 22 19.71 -12.58 11.20
CA ALA A 22 18.90 -11.98 12.26
C ALA A 22 19.79 -11.44 13.36
N GLY A 23 19.68 -10.15 13.68
CA GLY A 23 20.21 -9.53 14.89
C GLY A 23 19.12 -9.44 15.97
N GLU A 24 19.47 -8.90 17.12
CA GLU A 24 18.53 -8.66 18.24
C GLU A 24 17.51 -7.56 17.86
N ASP A 25 17.99 -6.44 17.35
CA ASP A 25 17.21 -5.27 16.92
C ASP A 25 17.46 -4.89 15.45
N SER A 26 17.93 -5.84 14.64
CA SER A 26 18.30 -5.60 13.25
C SER A 26 18.16 -6.84 12.39
N ILE A 27 18.17 -6.65 11.09
CA ILE A 27 18.43 -7.67 10.07
C ILE A 27 19.61 -7.22 9.22
N THR A 28 20.47 -8.16 8.82
CA THR A 28 21.53 -7.89 7.87
C THR A 28 21.19 -8.53 6.54
N VAL A 29 21.38 -7.81 5.44
CA VAL A 29 21.16 -8.31 4.08
C VAL A 29 22.36 -7.89 3.24
N ASP A 30 23.05 -8.83 2.64
CA ASP A 30 24.23 -8.58 1.81
C ASP A 30 25.26 -7.67 2.53
N GLY A 31 25.52 -7.98 3.80
CA GLY A 31 26.43 -7.23 4.67
C GLY A 31 25.92 -5.86 5.14
N LYS A 32 24.73 -5.44 4.74
CA LYS A 32 24.14 -4.16 5.16
C LYS A 32 23.18 -4.39 6.32
N GLU A 33 23.46 -3.75 7.45
CA GLU A 33 22.59 -3.77 8.61
C GLU A 33 21.39 -2.83 8.42
N ILE A 34 20.19 -3.34 8.74
CA ILE A 34 18.92 -2.61 8.74
C ILE A 34 18.37 -2.67 10.17
N LYS A 35 18.29 -1.54 10.83
CA LYS A 35 17.76 -1.44 12.19
C LYS A 35 16.25 -1.66 12.22
N ILE A 36 15.78 -2.31 13.27
CA ILE A 36 14.37 -2.57 13.55
C ILE A 36 13.96 -1.76 14.77
N TYR A 37 12.86 -1.04 14.65
CA TYR A 37 12.26 -0.28 15.73
C TYR A 37 10.85 -0.79 15.98
N ALA A 38 10.39 -0.72 17.23
CA ALA A 38 9.06 -1.18 17.65
C ALA A 38 8.39 -0.12 18.52
N PHE A 39 7.87 0.94 17.88
CA PHE A 39 7.13 2.00 18.54
C PHE A 39 5.63 1.87 18.24
N PRO A 40 4.76 1.84 19.26
CA PRO A 40 3.31 1.79 19.05
C PRO A 40 2.75 3.08 18.41
N ASP A 41 3.39 4.22 18.67
CA ASP A 41 3.02 5.52 18.14
C ASP A 41 4.11 6.05 17.21
N ALA A 42 3.75 6.36 15.98
CA ALA A 42 4.66 6.86 14.96
C ALA A 42 5.31 8.21 15.32
N ASN A 43 4.69 9.02 16.19
CA ASN A 43 5.30 10.24 16.69
C ASN A 43 6.61 10.00 17.46
N ASN A 44 6.79 8.79 18.01
CA ASN A 44 7.97 8.42 18.80
C ASN A 44 9.08 7.76 17.95
N CYS A 45 8.86 7.61 16.64
CA CYS A 45 9.87 7.05 15.76
C CYS A 45 11.05 8.02 15.60
N PRO A 46 12.30 7.55 15.53
CA PRO A 46 13.49 8.40 15.51
C PRO A 46 13.82 8.94 14.10
N TRP A 47 12.80 9.30 13.32
CA TRP A 47 13.00 9.69 11.91
C TRP A 47 13.90 10.91 11.74
N GLY A 48 13.78 11.90 12.63
CA GLY A 48 14.62 13.09 12.62
C GLY A 48 16.09 12.79 12.92
N GLU A 49 16.36 11.96 13.94
CA GLU A 49 17.70 11.54 14.35
C GLU A 49 18.37 10.74 13.23
N LEU A 50 17.63 9.86 12.60
CA LEU A 50 18.09 9.00 11.51
C LEU A 50 18.14 9.73 10.16
N LYS A 51 17.69 10.99 10.10
CA LYS A 51 17.60 11.81 8.88
C LYS A 51 16.83 11.10 7.75
N VAL A 52 15.68 10.50 8.11
CA VAL A 52 14.86 9.74 7.16
C VAL A 52 14.22 10.71 6.15
N ASP A 53 14.50 10.51 4.88
CA ASP A 53 13.91 11.30 3.80
C ASP A 53 12.48 10.88 3.49
N VAL A 54 12.22 9.57 3.44
CA VAL A 54 10.92 9.03 3.05
C VAL A 54 10.53 7.88 3.97
N VAL A 55 9.32 7.95 4.53
CA VAL A 55 8.68 6.84 5.24
C VAL A 55 7.69 6.18 4.29
N LEU A 56 7.81 4.87 4.10
CA LEU A 56 6.78 4.04 3.48
C LEU A 56 5.84 3.53 4.58
N GLU A 57 4.64 4.10 4.65
CA GLU A 57 3.62 3.69 5.61
C GLU A 57 2.88 2.45 5.12
N CYS A 58 3.24 1.30 5.65
CA CYS A 58 2.70 0.00 5.25
C CYS A 58 1.97 -0.73 6.39
N SER A 59 1.75 -0.06 7.54
CA SER A 59 1.12 -0.67 8.72
C SER A 59 -0.40 -0.84 8.58
N GLY A 60 -1.05 -0.03 7.74
CA GLY A 60 -2.49 0.04 7.60
C GLY A 60 -3.20 0.85 8.70
N PHE A 61 -2.47 1.47 9.63
CA PHE A 61 -3.03 2.30 10.72
C PHE A 61 -3.06 3.78 10.38
N TYR A 62 -2.04 4.30 9.71
CA TYR A 62 -1.88 5.73 9.38
C TYR A 62 -2.33 6.02 7.95
N THR A 63 -3.54 5.58 7.60
CA THR A 63 -4.11 5.62 6.25
C THR A 63 -4.94 6.87 5.96
N SER A 64 -4.57 8.02 6.53
CA SER A 64 -5.12 9.33 6.20
C SER A 64 -4.03 10.38 6.35
N LYS A 65 -4.22 11.54 5.72
CA LYS A 65 -3.27 12.66 5.84
C LYS A 65 -3.05 13.07 7.29
N GLU A 66 -4.14 13.21 8.06
CA GLU A 66 -4.10 13.56 9.47
C GLU A 66 -3.27 12.57 10.30
N LYS A 67 -3.54 11.27 10.14
CA LYS A 67 -2.81 10.24 10.88
C LYS A 67 -1.35 10.16 10.45
N ALA A 68 -1.08 10.17 9.15
CA ALA A 68 0.29 10.08 8.61
C ALA A 68 1.15 11.28 8.98
N GLN A 69 0.55 12.40 9.42
CA GLN A 69 1.26 13.55 9.96
C GLN A 69 2.16 13.18 11.16
N ALA A 70 1.84 12.11 11.90
CA ALA A 70 2.65 11.60 12.99
C ALA A 70 4.10 11.30 12.55
N HIS A 71 4.29 10.75 11.35
CA HIS A 71 5.62 10.49 10.82
C HIS A 71 6.39 11.78 10.47
N ILE A 72 5.69 12.79 9.96
CA ILE A 72 6.28 14.12 9.70
C ILE A 72 6.66 14.78 11.03
N ASN A 73 5.80 14.71 12.05
CA ASN A 73 6.09 15.23 13.38
C ASN A 73 7.32 14.55 14.00
N ALA A 74 7.51 13.27 13.73
CA ALA A 74 8.69 12.49 14.13
C ALA A 74 9.97 12.83 13.35
N GLY A 75 9.88 13.71 12.34
CA GLY A 75 11.03 14.24 11.60
C GLY A 75 11.24 13.63 10.22
N ALA A 76 10.35 12.82 9.69
CA ALA A 76 10.41 12.38 8.30
C ALA A 76 10.12 13.55 7.35
N ARG A 77 10.81 13.59 6.21
CA ARG A 77 10.59 14.66 5.21
C ARG A 77 9.37 14.39 4.34
N LYS A 78 9.10 13.14 4.02
CA LYS A 78 7.94 12.72 3.20
C LYS A 78 7.36 11.40 3.71
N VAL A 79 6.07 11.20 3.46
CA VAL A 79 5.38 9.94 3.75
C VAL A 79 4.65 9.45 2.50
N VAL A 80 4.83 8.18 2.17
CA VAL A 80 4.10 7.48 1.10
C VAL A 80 3.25 6.40 1.76
N ILE A 81 1.94 6.59 1.74
CA ILE A 81 0.99 5.63 2.30
C ILE A 81 0.71 4.55 1.25
N SER A 82 0.99 3.29 1.58
CA SER A 82 0.79 2.14 0.67
C SER A 82 -0.66 1.64 0.60
N ALA A 83 -1.62 2.54 0.80
CA ALA A 83 -3.05 2.25 0.82
C ALA A 83 -3.85 3.48 0.36
N PRO A 84 -5.13 3.34 -0.01
CA PRO A 84 -6.03 4.48 -0.20
C PRO A 84 -6.13 5.31 1.08
N ALA A 85 -5.99 6.63 0.97
CA ALA A 85 -5.83 7.50 2.14
C ALA A 85 -6.75 8.74 2.15
N GLY A 86 -7.87 8.67 1.46
CA GLY A 86 -8.82 9.79 1.33
C GLY A 86 -8.59 10.65 0.08
N ASN A 87 -9.29 11.78 0.01
CA ASN A 87 -9.28 12.68 -1.16
C ASN A 87 -8.58 14.01 -0.87
N ASP A 88 -8.05 14.19 0.33
CA ASP A 88 -7.39 15.41 0.84
C ASP A 88 -5.88 15.41 0.64
N LEU A 89 -5.36 14.41 -0.06
CA LEU A 89 -3.96 14.27 -0.42
C LEU A 89 -3.82 13.66 -1.83
N PRO A 90 -2.70 13.90 -2.52
CA PRO A 90 -2.46 13.32 -3.84
C PRO A 90 -2.44 11.79 -3.78
N THR A 91 -3.20 11.16 -4.68
CA THR A 91 -3.13 9.72 -4.94
C THR A 91 -2.36 9.49 -6.23
N ILE A 92 -1.25 8.78 -6.13
CA ILE A 92 -0.29 8.61 -7.22
C ILE A 92 -0.22 7.15 -7.65
N VAL A 93 -0.33 6.93 -8.95
CA VAL A 93 0.00 5.66 -9.60
C VAL A 93 1.16 5.92 -10.56
N TYR A 94 2.28 5.21 -10.33
CA TYR A 94 3.46 5.36 -11.17
C TYR A 94 3.13 5.06 -12.65
N ASN A 95 3.76 5.77 -13.54
CA ASN A 95 3.53 5.70 -14.99
C ASN A 95 2.12 6.08 -15.47
N THR A 96 1.30 6.63 -14.58
CA THR A 96 -0.05 7.08 -14.91
C THR A 96 -0.21 8.56 -14.59
N ASN A 97 0.04 8.98 -13.36
CA ASN A 97 -0.06 10.39 -12.94
C ASN A 97 1.12 10.87 -12.07
N HIS A 98 2.21 10.14 -12.03
CA HIS A 98 3.35 10.49 -11.17
C HIS A 98 3.95 11.87 -11.50
N GLU A 99 3.80 12.34 -12.73
CA GLU A 99 4.23 13.68 -13.17
C GLU A 99 3.43 14.81 -12.50
N THR A 100 2.29 14.50 -11.89
CA THR A 100 1.49 15.49 -11.14
C THR A 100 2.03 15.80 -9.76
N LEU A 101 3.01 15.02 -9.27
CA LEU A 101 3.68 15.24 -7.98
C LEU A 101 4.37 16.59 -7.93
N LYS A 102 4.19 17.28 -6.81
CA LYS A 102 4.84 18.55 -6.52
C LYS A 102 5.87 18.39 -5.39
N ALA A 103 6.90 19.21 -5.41
CA ALA A 103 7.89 19.23 -4.33
C ALA A 103 7.26 19.53 -2.95
N SER A 104 6.13 20.27 -2.94
CA SER A 104 5.36 20.60 -1.74
C SER A 104 4.54 19.42 -1.17
N ASP A 105 4.33 18.34 -1.93
CA ASP A 105 3.56 17.20 -1.46
C ASP A 105 4.41 16.39 -0.47
N THR A 106 4.08 16.49 0.79
CA THR A 106 4.80 15.81 1.89
C THR A 106 4.19 14.47 2.26
N ILE A 107 2.89 14.31 2.07
CA ILE A 107 2.15 13.07 2.33
C ILE A 107 1.35 12.73 1.09
N ILE A 108 1.56 11.54 0.55
CA ILE A 108 0.87 11.03 -0.63
C ILE A 108 0.36 9.61 -0.41
N SER A 109 -0.65 9.21 -1.18
CA SER A 109 -1.11 7.84 -1.27
C SER A 109 -0.55 7.17 -2.53
N ALA A 110 -0.02 5.98 -2.41
CA ALA A 110 0.33 5.12 -3.54
C ALA A 110 -0.86 4.27 -4.03
N ALA A 111 -2.09 4.64 -3.66
CA ALA A 111 -3.32 3.96 -4.02
C ALA A 111 -3.43 2.52 -3.48
N SER A 112 -4.38 1.74 -4.01
CA SER A 112 -4.56 0.32 -3.70
C SER A 112 -3.89 -0.58 -4.74
N CYS A 113 -3.72 -1.86 -4.39
CA CYS A 113 -3.27 -2.89 -5.32
C CYS A 113 -4.14 -2.95 -6.59
N THR A 114 -5.47 -2.93 -6.43
CA THR A 114 -6.42 -2.94 -7.55
C THR A 114 -6.31 -1.67 -8.40
N THR A 115 -6.14 -0.50 -7.78
CA THR A 115 -5.95 0.76 -8.52
C THR A 115 -4.64 0.76 -9.30
N ASN A 116 -3.56 0.25 -8.73
CA ASN A 116 -2.27 0.12 -9.43
C ASN A 116 -2.31 -0.88 -10.60
N CYS A 117 -3.19 -1.86 -10.54
CA CYS A 117 -3.46 -2.76 -11.67
C CYS A 117 -4.30 -2.07 -12.74
N LEU A 118 -5.42 -1.45 -12.35
CA LEU A 118 -6.42 -0.90 -13.27
C LEU A 118 -5.96 0.37 -13.98
N ALA A 119 -5.34 1.30 -13.25
CA ALA A 119 -5.07 2.64 -13.78
C ALA A 119 -4.12 2.64 -14.99
N PRO A 120 -2.99 1.93 -15.00
CA PRO A 120 -2.13 1.85 -16.18
C PRO A 120 -2.81 1.21 -17.40
N MET A 121 -3.64 0.17 -17.18
CA MET A 121 -4.38 -0.46 -18.27
C MET A 121 -5.45 0.47 -18.85
N ALA A 122 -6.22 1.12 -17.98
CA ALA A 122 -7.26 2.08 -18.40
C ALA A 122 -6.64 3.29 -19.12
N ASP A 123 -5.51 3.80 -18.62
CA ASP A 123 -4.78 4.90 -19.25
C ASP A 123 -4.30 4.54 -20.66
N ALA A 124 -3.68 3.36 -20.81
CA ALA A 124 -3.22 2.88 -22.11
C ALA A 124 -4.37 2.69 -23.10
N LEU A 125 -5.47 2.08 -22.66
CA LEU A 125 -6.67 1.91 -23.49
C LEU A 125 -7.30 3.26 -23.85
N ASN A 126 -7.40 4.18 -22.92
CA ASN A 126 -7.99 5.49 -23.13
C ASN A 126 -7.16 6.36 -24.09
N LYS A 127 -5.84 6.21 -24.09
CA LYS A 127 -4.94 6.86 -25.06
C LYS A 127 -5.07 6.27 -26.45
N PHE A 128 -5.31 4.95 -26.54
CA PHE A 128 -5.51 4.27 -27.82
C PHE A 128 -6.91 4.50 -28.40
N ALA A 129 -7.95 4.38 -27.58
CA ALA A 129 -9.34 4.64 -27.93
C ALA A 129 -10.09 5.18 -26.71
N PRO A 130 -10.57 6.44 -26.74
CA PRO A 130 -11.19 7.07 -25.58
C PRO A 130 -12.35 6.25 -25.00
N ILE A 131 -12.26 5.94 -23.73
CA ILE A 131 -13.28 5.14 -23.00
C ILE A 131 -14.48 6.04 -22.73
N GLN A 132 -15.66 5.63 -23.20
CA GLN A 132 -16.92 6.34 -22.94
C GLN A 132 -17.60 5.87 -21.66
N SER A 133 -17.58 4.57 -21.42
CA SER A 133 -18.14 3.95 -20.22
C SER A 133 -17.53 2.56 -20.03
N GLY A 134 -17.63 2.02 -18.80
CA GLY A 134 -17.12 0.69 -18.52
C GLY A 134 -17.65 0.12 -17.22
N ILE A 135 -17.60 -1.21 -17.11
CA ILE A 135 -17.84 -1.94 -15.87
C ILE A 135 -16.55 -2.65 -15.48
N MET A 136 -16.14 -2.47 -14.25
CA MET A 136 -14.96 -3.13 -13.70
C MET A 136 -15.37 -4.30 -12.80
N CYS A 137 -14.84 -5.47 -13.10
CA CYS A 137 -14.87 -6.63 -12.23
C CYS A 137 -13.44 -7.08 -11.97
N THR A 138 -13.07 -7.30 -10.71
CA THR A 138 -11.76 -7.81 -10.34
C THR A 138 -11.86 -9.22 -9.76
N ILE A 139 -10.99 -10.12 -10.23
CA ILE A 139 -10.75 -11.44 -9.63
C ILE A 139 -9.40 -11.33 -8.94
N HIS A 140 -9.43 -11.32 -7.61
CA HIS A 140 -8.29 -10.95 -6.79
C HIS A 140 -7.84 -12.10 -5.90
N ALA A 141 -6.54 -12.33 -5.80
CA ALA A 141 -6.01 -13.22 -4.77
C ALA A 141 -6.41 -12.71 -3.38
N TYR A 142 -6.71 -13.62 -2.46
CA TYR A 142 -7.03 -13.22 -1.09
C TYR A 142 -5.81 -12.63 -0.38
N THR A 143 -6.06 -11.71 0.53
CA THR A 143 -5.04 -10.97 1.29
C THR A 143 -5.32 -11.06 2.79
N GLY A 144 -4.30 -10.83 3.62
CA GLY A 144 -4.40 -10.99 5.07
C GLY A 144 -5.45 -10.10 5.76
N ASP A 145 -5.80 -8.95 5.14
CA ASP A 145 -6.84 -8.06 5.68
C ASP A 145 -8.26 -8.66 5.61
N GLN A 146 -8.47 -9.69 4.77
CA GLN A 146 -9.73 -10.40 4.68
C GLN A 146 -10.00 -11.33 5.87
N MET A 147 -8.99 -11.62 6.71
CA MET A 147 -9.06 -12.64 7.75
C MET A 147 -9.38 -14.02 7.15
N THR A 148 -8.35 -14.68 6.64
CA THR A 148 -8.42 -15.81 5.69
C THR A 148 -8.93 -17.13 6.28
N LEU A 149 -9.28 -17.18 7.56
CA LEU A 149 -9.97 -18.29 8.21
C LEU A 149 -11.38 -17.86 8.65
N ASP A 150 -12.24 -18.84 8.96
CA ASP A 150 -13.52 -18.58 9.60
C ASP A 150 -13.30 -17.95 10.99
N GLY A 151 -13.93 -16.82 11.24
CA GLY A 151 -13.76 -16.12 12.51
C GLY A 151 -14.55 -14.81 12.59
N PRO A 152 -14.50 -14.12 13.74
CA PRO A 152 -15.16 -12.84 13.93
C PRO A 152 -14.61 -11.77 12.99
N GLN A 153 -15.50 -11.08 12.28
CA GLN A 153 -15.11 -10.00 11.36
C GLN A 153 -14.97 -8.68 12.11
N ARG A 154 -13.82 -8.00 11.91
CA ARG A 154 -13.47 -6.75 12.62
C ARG A 154 -14.30 -5.53 12.19
N LYS A 155 -14.85 -5.53 10.95
CA LYS A 155 -15.57 -4.39 10.36
C LYS A 155 -17.04 -4.68 10.06
N GLY A 156 -17.58 -5.78 10.58
CA GLY A 156 -18.99 -6.13 10.45
C GLY A 156 -19.44 -6.70 9.08
N ASP A 157 -18.56 -6.84 8.09
CA ASP A 157 -18.91 -7.48 6.82
C ASP A 157 -18.85 -9.01 6.95
N LEU A 158 -20.00 -9.63 7.13
CA LEU A 158 -20.14 -11.08 7.36
C LEU A 158 -19.73 -11.95 6.16
N ARG A 159 -19.51 -11.36 4.98
CA ARG A 159 -19.00 -12.08 3.81
C ARG A 159 -17.50 -12.34 3.90
N ARG A 160 -16.79 -11.54 4.68
CA ARG A 160 -15.35 -11.71 4.98
C ARG A 160 -15.16 -12.68 6.14
N SER A 161 -13.92 -12.99 6.49
CA SER A 161 -13.59 -13.96 7.55
C SER A 161 -14.19 -15.34 7.30
N ARG A 162 -14.17 -15.76 6.03
CA ARG A 162 -14.47 -17.10 5.57
C ARG A 162 -13.19 -17.73 5.03
N ALA A 163 -13.05 -19.04 5.17
CA ALA A 163 -11.85 -19.78 4.72
C ALA A 163 -11.54 -19.50 3.24
N ALA A 164 -10.64 -18.56 2.99
CA ALA A 164 -10.39 -17.98 1.66
C ALA A 164 -9.80 -18.98 0.67
N ALA A 165 -9.11 -20.02 1.16
CA ALA A 165 -8.55 -21.07 0.31
C ALA A 165 -9.62 -21.98 -0.35
N VAL A 166 -10.86 -21.99 0.17
CA VAL A 166 -11.95 -22.83 -0.30
C VAL A 166 -13.21 -22.03 -0.69
N ASN A 167 -13.16 -20.72 -0.58
CA ASN A 167 -14.31 -19.84 -0.88
C ASN A 167 -13.92 -18.71 -1.83
N ILE A 168 -14.87 -18.32 -2.68
CA ILE A 168 -14.83 -17.03 -3.37
C ILE A 168 -15.53 -16.02 -2.48
N VAL A 169 -14.78 -15.08 -1.92
CA VAL A 169 -15.27 -14.10 -0.95
C VAL A 169 -15.61 -12.79 -1.67
N PRO A 170 -16.90 -12.39 -1.74
CA PRO A 170 -17.28 -11.10 -2.33
C PRO A 170 -16.71 -9.93 -1.54
N ASN A 171 -16.11 -8.98 -2.23
CA ASN A 171 -15.57 -7.76 -1.66
C ASN A 171 -16.00 -6.54 -2.47
N SER A 172 -15.99 -5.38 -1.83
CA SER A 172 -16.11 -4.09 -2.51
C SER A 172 -14.73 -3.51 -2.81
N THR A 173 -14.66 -2.68 -3.85
CA THR A 173 -13.44 -1.94 -4.18
C THR A 173 -13.78 -0.53 -4.64
N GLY A 174 -12.95 0.44 -4.24
CA GLY A 174 -13.02 1.82 -4.73
C GLY A 174 -12.16 2.09 -5.96
N ALA A 175 -11.56 1.06 -6.58
CA ALA A 175 -10.57 1.25 -7.64
C ALA A 175 -11.15 1.95 -8.89
N ALA A 176 -12.36 1.62 -9.32
CA ALA A 176 -13.00 2.29 -10.46
C ALA A 176 -13.20 3.79 -10.17
N LYS A 177 -13.69 4.12 -8.97
CA LYS A 177 -13.85 5.51 -8.51
C LYS A 177 -12.49 6.24 -8.43
N ALA A 178 -11.47 5.59 -7.89
CA ALA A 178 -10.13 6.17 -7.81
C ALA A 178 -9.56 6.49 -9.20
N VAL A 179 -9.72 5.60 -10.17
CA VAL A 179 -9.27 5.82 -11.55
C VAL A 179 -10.04 6.96 -12.22
N SER A 180 -11.35 7.05 -12.00
CA SER A 180 -12.17 8.15 -12.58
C SER A 180 -11.76 9.52 -12.06
N TYR A 181 -11.36 9.64 -10.79
CA TYR A 181 -10.88 10.91 -10.23
C TYR A 181 -9.46 11.28 -10.67
N THR A 182 -8.64 10.30 -10.95
CA THR A 182 -7.22 10.54 -11.25
C THR A 182 -6.94 10.74 -12.74
N HIS A 183 -7.74 10.17 -13.67
CA HIS A 183 -7.39 10.17 -15.09
C HIS A 183 -8.54 10.20 -16.08
N LEU A 184 -9.65 9.56 -15.75
CA LEU A 184 -10.83 9.57 -16.60
C LEU A 184 -11.83 10.50 -15.90
N ARG A 185 -12.05 11.70 -16.43
CA ARG A 185 -13.21 12.49 -16.00
C ARG A 185 -14.45 11.67 -16.31
N ALA A 186 -14.90 10.88 -15.32
CA ALA A 186 -16.22 10.31 -15.36
C ALA A 186 -17.19 11.49 -15.28
N HIS A 187 -17.90 11.74 -16.35
CA HIS A 187 -19.11 12.53 -16.26
C HIS A 187 -20.12 11.69 -15.47
N GLU A 188 -20.48 12.20 -14.30
CA GLU A 188 -21.64 11.70 -13.56
C GLU A 188 -22.91 11.96 -14.37
#